data_151b57b20e83e131f50154e7bf8c7254
#
_entry.id   151b57b20e83e131f50154e7bf8c7254
#
_cell.length_a   1.000
_cell.length_b   1.000
_cell.length_c   1.000
_cell.angle_alpha   90.00
_cell.angle_beta   90.00
_cell.angle_gamma   90.00
#
_symmetry.space_group_name_H-M   'P 1'
#
loop_
_entity.id
_entity.type
_entity.pdbx_description
1 polymer ?
#
loop_
_entity_poly.entity_id
_entity_poly.type
_entity_poly.pdbx_seq_one_letter_code
_entity_poly.pdbx_strand_id
1 'polypeptide(L)'
;MATTTLYTDDHEWLRIEGDVATIGVTDYAQSQLGDVVFVELPKVGRNLKKAEAAAVVESVKAASDIYAPISGEVTEVNDALAAEPAMVNSDAAGKAWFFKLKIADKSELGGLMDEAAYKAHTA
;
A
#
# COMPACT_ATOMS: atom_id res chain seq x y z
N MET A 1 -1.23 -21.83 -0.30
CA MET A 1 -0.27 -21.05 0.47
C MET A 1 -0.99 -20.01 1.31
N ALA A 2 -0.55 -19.84 2.53
CA ALA A 2 -1.18 -18.88 3.42
C ALA A 2 -0.78 -17.45 3.03
N THR A 3 -1.76 -16.57 2.93
CA THR A 3 -1.55 -15.15 2.72
C THR A 3 -1.67 -14.46 4.08
N THR A 4 -0.67 -13.67 4.44
CA THR A 4 -0.70 -12.88 5.67
C THR A 4 -0.92 -11.42 5.32
N THR A 5 -1.87 -10.78 5.98
CA THR A 5 -2.11 -9.35 5.79
C THR A 5 -1.62 -8.59 7.02
N LEU A 6 -0.78 -7.58 6.76
CA LEU A 6 -0.21 -6.72 7.80
C LEU A 6 -0.53 -5.26 7.48
N TYR A 7 -0.36 -4.38 8.47
CA TYR A 7 -0.74 -2.98 8.36
C TYR A 7 0.32 -2.06 8.96
N THR A 8 0.41 -0.84 8.41
CA THR A 8 1.27 0.19 8.96
C THR A 8 0.43 1.22 9.73
N ASP A 9 1.09 2.04 10.55
CA ASP A 9 0.42 3.16 11.23
C ASP A 9 0.09 4.30 10.26
N ASP A 10 0.64 4.26 9.05
CA ASP A 10 0.29 5.20 7.96
C ASP A 10 -0.91 4.72 7.14
N HIS A 11 -1.60 3.66 7.60
CA HIS A 11 -2.80 3.11 6.97
C HIS A 11 -2.55 2.50 5.60
N GLU A 12 -1.44 1.78 5.48
CA GLU A 12 -1.14 0.95 4.32
C GLU A 12 -1.30 -0.51 4.70
N TRP A 13 -1.79 -1.33 3.79
CA TRP A 13 -1.85 -2.77 4.00
C TRP A 13 -0.82 -3.48 3.13
N LEU A 14 -0.33 -4.62 3.65
CA LEU A 14 0.58 -5.50 2.93
C LEU A 14 -0.01 -6.90 2.91
N ARG A 15 -0.09 -7.47 1.74
CA ARG A 15 -0.50 -8.87 1.60
C ARG A 15 0.72 -9.67 1.22
N ILE A 16 1.17 -10.52 2.12
CA ILE A 16 2.44 -11.25 2.01
C ILE A 16 2.18 -12.65 1.47
N GLU A 17 2.83 -12.97 0.35
CA GLU A 17 2.82 -14.31 -0.24
C GLU A 17 4.27 -14.67 -0.59
N GLY A 18 4.89 -15.59 0.19
CA GLY A 18 6.30 -15.95 0.00
C GLY A 18 7.21 -14.75 0.16
N ASP A 19 7.90 -14.39 -0.91
CA ASP A 19 8.85 -13.27 -0.92
C ASP A 19 8.26 -11.99 -1.48
N VAL A 20 6.96 -11.98 -1.79
CA VAL A 20 6.31 -10.86 -2.44
C VAL A 20 5.29 -10.21 -1.51
N ALA A 21 5.34 -8.89 -1.40
CA ALA A 21 4.35 -8.10 -0.69
C ALA A 21 3.55 -7.26 -1.69
N THR A 22 2.22 -7.40 -1.66
CA THR A 22 1.31 -6.52 -2.41
C THR A 22 0.89 -5.40 -1.47
N ILE A 23 1.00 -4.16 -1.91
CA ILE A 23 0.81 -2.99 -1.06
C ILE A 23 -0.32 -2.12 -1.57
N GLY A 24 -1.18 -1.68 -0.67
CA GLY A 24 -2.24 -0.74 -0.95
C GLY A 24 -2.58 0.08 0.28
N VAL A 25 -3.62 0.90 0.18
CA VAL A 25 -4.09 1.70 1.32
C VAL A 25 -5.33 1.05 1.92
N THR A 26 -5.56 1.28 3.22
CA THR A 26 -6.71 0.70 3.90
C THR A 26 -7.98 1.48 3.57
N ASP A 27 -9.12 0.85 3.86
CA ASP A 27 -10.41 1.52 3.73
C ASP A 27 -10.49 2.75 4.64
N TYR A 28 -9.88 2.69 5.81
CA TYR A 28 -9.77 3.84 6.71
C TYR A 28 -9.04 5.00 6.01
N ALA A 29 -7.92 4.71 5.34
CA ALA A 29 -7.13 5.73 4.64
C ALA A 29 -7.95 6.40 3.54
N GLN A 30 -8.65 5.62 2.71
CA GLN A 30 -9.41 6.20 1.61
C GLN A 30 -10.58 7.05 2.13
N SER A 31 -11.18 6.67 3.27
CA SER A 31 -12.26 7.45 3.86
C SER A 31 -11.78 8.83 4.34
N GLN A 32 -10.52 8.93 4.75
CA GLN A 32 -9.92 10.20 5.14
C GLN A 32 -9.51 11.06 3.94
N LEU A 33 -9.14 10.41 2.82
CA LEU A 33 -8.72 11.10 1.61
C LEU A 33 -9.89 11.75 0.86
N GLY A 34 -11.06 11.14 0.87
CA GLY A 34 -12.16 11.52 0.02
C GLY A 34 -11.97 10.99 -1.40
N ASP A 35 -12.60 11.61 -2.40
CA ASP A 35 -12.58 11.12 -3.78
C ASP A 35 -11.18 11.20 -4.37
N VAL A 36 -10.63 10.06 -4.76
CA VAL A 36 -9.31 9.97 -5.37
C VAL A 36 -9.44 10.25 -6.86
N VAL A 37 -8.61 11.18 -7.36
CA VAL A 37 -8.67 11.64 -8.76
C VAL A 37 -7.40 11.33 -9.54
N PHE A 38 -6.28 11.01 -8.87
CA PHE A 38 -5.03 10.70 -9.52
C PHE A 38 -4.18 9.78 -8.65
N VAL A 39 -3.49 8.83 -9.28
CA VAL A 39 -2.55 7.93 -8.61
C VAL A 39 -1.26 7.90 -9.42
N GLU A 40 -0.12 8.15 -8.77
CA GLU A 40 1.19 7.99 -9.37
C GLU A 40 1.87 6.78 -8.76
N LEU A 41 2.28 5.83 -9.61
CA LEU A 41 2.88 4.57 -9.19
C LEU A 41 4.40 4.61 -9.34
N PRO A 42 5.15 3.81 -8.54
CA PRO A 42 6.60 3.72 -8.70
C PRO A 42 6.94 2.96 -9.99
N LYS A 43 8.19 3.06 -10.42
CA LYS A 43 8.66 2.31 -11.60
C LYS A 43 9.03 0.89 -11.22
N VAL A 44 8.67 -0.07 -12.05
CA VAL A 44 9.12 -1.46 -11.92
C VAL A 44 10.65 -1.48 -11.97
N GLY A 45 11.25 -2.24 -11.07
CA GLY A 45 12.71 -2.33 -10.94
C GLY A 45 13.31 -1.36 -9.94
N ARG A 46 12.54 -0.39 -9.45
CA ARG A 46 13.03 0.55 -8.45
C ARG A 46 13.22 -0.15 -7.10
N ASN A 47 14.37 0.10 -6.47
CA ASN A 47 14.62 -0.38 -5.12
C ASN A 47 14.16 0.66 -4.13
N LEU A 48 13.28 0.27 -3.23
CA LEU A 48 12.73 1.13 -2.19
C LEU A 48 13.29 0.75 -0.83
N LYS A 49 13.52 1.75 0.00
CA LYS A 49 13.85 1.55 1.41
C LYS A 49 12.61 1.80 2.25
N LYS A 50 12.53 1.11 3.38
CA LYS A 50 11.44 1.33 4.34
C LYS A 50 11.28 2.83 4.62
N ALA A 51 10.05 3.30 4.58
CA ALA A 51 9.65 4.69 4.79
C ALA A 51 10.02 5.66 3.65
N GLU A 52 10.57 5.16 2.55
CA GLU A 52 10.81 5.99 1.36
C GLU A 52 9.48 6.24 0.62
N ALA A 53 9.30 7.45 0.08
CA ALA A 53 8.10 7.76 -0.70
C ALA A 53 8.08 6.91 -1.98
N ALA A 54 7.03 6.13 -2.15
CA ALA A 54 6.92 5.17 -3.24
C ALA A 54 5.89 5.58 -4.29
N ALA A 55 4.73 6.02 -3.85
CA ALA A 55 3.62 6.39 -4.73
C ALA A 55 2.97 7.67 -4.21
N VAL A 56 2.12 8.26 -5.05
CA VAL A 56 1.34 9.45 -4.67
C VAL A 56 -0.11 9.18 -4.98
N VAL A 57 -1.00 9.56 -4.07
CA VAL A 57 -2.43 9.56 -4.31
C VAL A 57 -2.94 10.98 -4.14
N GLU A 58 -3.66 11.48 -5.15
CA GLU A 58 -4.27 12.80 -5.09
C GLU A 58 -5.78 12.67 -5.03
N SER A 59 -6.37 13.36 -4.06
CA SER A 59 -7.81 13.44 -3.90
C SER A 59 -8.27 14.87 -4.20
N VAL A 60 -9.58 15.07 -4.16
CA VAL A 60 -10.18 16.41 -4.30
C VAL A 60 -9.75 17.36 -3.18
N LYS A 61 -9.23 16.82 -2.07
CA LYS A 61 -8.79 17.62 -0.91
C LYS A 61 -7.30 17.92 -0.92
N ALA A 62 -6.47 16.94 -1.24
CA ALA A 62 -5.01 17.03 -1.05
C ALA A 62 -4.27 15.92 -1.77
N ALA A 63 -2.94 16.08 -1.89
CA ALA A 63 -2.04 15.02 -2.34
C ALA A 63 -1.39 14.37 -1.11
N SER A 64 -1.22 13.06 -1.15
CA SER A 64 -0.59 12.29 -0.07
C SER A 64 0.43 11.32 -0.63
N ASP A 65 1.56 11.19 0.05
CA ASP A 65 2.57 10.19 -0.30
C ASP A 65 2.20 8.84 0.31
N ILE A 66 2.45 7.79 -0.47
CA ILE A 66 2.37 6.41 0.02
C ILE A 66 3.80 5.95 0.22
N TYR A 67 4.16 5.62 1.45
CA TYR A 67 5.52 5.23 1.79
C TYR A 67 5.69 3.72 1.66
N ALA A 68 6.91 3.29 1.33
CA ALA A 68 7.22 1.87 1.30
C ALA A 68 7.18 1.34 2.74
N PRO A 69 6.30 0.38 3.05
CA PRO A 69 6.19 -0.13 4.42
C PRO A 69 7.35 -1.03 4.80
N ILE A 70 8.03 -1.58 3.80
CA ILE A 70 9.23 -2.41 3.95
C ILE A 70 10.16 -2.14 2.78
N SER A 71 11.42 -2.54 2.91
CA SER A 71 12.40 -2.43 1.82
C SER A 71 12.20 -3.54 0.80
N GLY A 72 12.37 -3.22 -0.47
CA GLY A 72 12.26 -4.21 -1.53
C GLY A 72 12.34 -3.59 -2.92
N GLU A 73 12.33 -4.45 -3.92
CA GLU A 73 12.33 -4.05 -5.32
C GLU A 73 10.91 -4.11 -5.88
N VAL A 74 10.50 -3.06 -6.58
CA VAL A 74 9.18 -3.01 -7.23
C VAL A 74 9.18 -4.02 -8.38
N THR A 75 8.34 -5.04 -8.28
CA THR A 75 8.25 -6.09 -9.32
C THR A 75 7.06 -5.89 -10.23
N GLU A 76 6.01 -5.22 -9.74
CA GLU A 76 4.78 -5.03 -10.49
C GLU A 76 4.06 -3.79 -9.98
N VAL A 77 3.35 -3.09 -10.89
CA VAL A 77 2.49 -1.96 -10.54
C VAL A 77 1.11 -2.19 -11.11
N ASN A 78 0.09 -1.62 -10.48
CA ASN A 78 -1.29 -1.79 -10.91
C ASN A 78 -1.69 -0.68 -11.89
N ASP A 79 -1.40 -0.89 -13.16
CA ASP A 79 -1.73 0.09 -14.21
C ASP A 79 -3.23 0.38 -14.29
N ALA A 80 -4.08 -0.59 -13.94
CA ALA A 80 -5.52 -0.40 -13.93
C ALA A 80 -5.93 0.66 -12.89
N LEU A 81 -5.20 0.74 -11.79
CA LEU A 81 -5.47 1.75 -10.77
C LEU A 81 -5.12 3.15 -11.27
N ALA A 82 -4.01 3.29 -11.99
CA ALA A 82 -3.62 4.57 -12.57
C ALA A 82 -4.63 5.05 -13.61
N ALA A 83 -5.22 4.12 -14.36
CA ALA A 83 -6.26 4.43 -15.34
C ALA A 83 -7.60 4.78 -14.67
N GLU A 84 -7.84 4.25 -13.47
CA GLU A 84 -9.11 4.40 -12.77
C GLU A 84 -8.88 4.69 -11.29
N PRO A 85 -8.41 5.91 -10.95
CA PRO A 85 -8.05 6.25 -9.56
C PRO A 85 -9.18 6.09 -8.54
N ALA A 86 -10.42 6.27 -8.97
CA ALA A 86 -11.59 6.12 -8.10
C ALA A 86 -11.72 4.70 -7.52
N MET A 87 -10.99 3.73 -8.08
CA MET A 87 -10.97 2.36 -7.56
C MET A 87 -10.44 2.31 -6.12
N VAL A 88 -9.59 3.27 -5.73
CA VAL A 88 -9.13 3.39 -4.34
C VAL A 88 -10.33 3.55 -3.40
N ASN A 89 -11.34 4.31 -3.82
CA ASN A 89 -12.52 4.53 -3.00
C ASN A 89 -13.48 3.35 -2.99
N SER A 90 -13.57 2.60 -4.10
CA SER A 90 -14.53 1.52 -4.23
C SER A 90 -14.02 0.16 -3.74
N ASP A 91 -12.72 -0.09 -3.81
CA ASP A 91 -12.15 -1.40 -3.44
C ASP A 91 -10.71 -1.27 -2.95
N ALA A 92 -10.50 -0.45 -1.93
CA ALA A 92 -9.18 -0.14 -1.40
C ALA A 92 -8.38 -1.38 -0.98
N ALA A 93 -9.05 -2.38 -0.41
CA ALA A 93 -8.39 -3.58 0.12
C ALA A 93 -8.33 -4.73 -0.90
N GLY A 94 -8.83 -4.53 -2.11
CA GLY A 94 -8.90 -5.56 -3.14
C GLY A 94 -8.23 -5.15 -4.43
N LYS A 95 -9.02 -4.75 -5.41
CA LYS A 95 -8.52 -4.44 -6.77
C LYS A 95 -7.64 -3.20 -6.82
N ALA A 96 -7.72 -2.31 -5.84
CA ALA A 96 -6.97 -1.06 -5.81
C ALA A 96 -5.60 -1.19 -5.11
N TRP A 97 -4.93 -2.32 -5.27
CA TRP A 97 -3.55 -2.43 -4.81
C TRP A 97 -2.66 -1.52 -5.67
N PHE A 98 -1.58 -1.00 -5.08
CA PHE A 98 -0.72 -0.02 -5.74
C PHE A 98 0.47 -0.65 -6.45
N PHE A 99 1.26 -1.43 -5.73
CA PHE A 99 2.46 -2.06 -6.29
C PHE A 99 2.82 -3.31 -5.50
N LYS A 100 3.70 -4.14 -6.10
CA LYS A 100 4.22 -5.33 -5.43
C LYS A 100 5.73 -5.17 -5.27
N LEU A 101 6.22 -5.60 -4.12
CA LEU A 101 7.65 -5.59 -3.79
C LEU A 101 8.16 -7.01 -3.60
N LYS A 102 9.37 -7.27 -4.09
CA LYS A 102 10.12 -8.44 -3.65
C LYS A 102 10.80 -8.05 -2.34
N ILE A 103 10.46 -8.75 -1.27
CA ILE A 103 10.90 -8.41 0.09
C ILE A 103 12.42 -8.56 0.21
N ALA A 104 13.10 -7.47 0.57
CA ALA A 104 14.56 -7.48 0.74
C ALA A 104 14.97 -7.97 2.13
N ASP A 105 14.19 -7.64 3.16
CA ASP A 105 14.49 -7.98 4.54
C ASP A 105 13.21 -8.34 5.29
N LYS A 106 12.98 -9.64 5.48
CA LYS A 106 11.78 -10.13 6.16
C LYS A 106 11.70 -9.73 7.63
N SER A 107 12.82 -9.34 8.24
CA SER A 107 12.79 -8.89 9.63
C SER A 107 12.00 -7.58 9.81
N GLU A 108 11.87 -6.79 8.75
CA GLU A 108 11.08 -5.56 8.79
C GLU A 108 9.58 -5.83 8.99
N LEU A 109 9.11 -7.04 8.67
CA LEU A 109 7.70 -7.39 8.85
C LEU A 109 7.30 -7.45 10.32
N GLY A 110 8.25 -7.69 11.22
CA GLY A 110 7.99 -7.77 12.65
C GLY A 110 7.54 -6.46 13.28
N GLY A 111 7.78 -5.32 12.63
CA GLY A 111 7.35 -4.02 13.11
C GLY A 111 5.94 -3.62 12.67
N LEU A 112 5.27 -4.48 11.92
CA LEU A 112 3.96 -4.18 11.35
C LEU A 112 2.83 -4.73 12.23
N MET A 113 1.64 -4.14 12.10
CA MET A 113 0.48 -4.56 12.87
C MET A 113 -0.29 -5.67 12.14
N ASP A 114 -0.84 -6.61 12.90
CA ASP A 114 -1.85 -7.53 12.37
C ASP A 114 -3.21 -6.80 12.33
N GLU A 115 -4.24 -7.49 11.85
CA GLU A 115 -5.56 -6.89 11.72
C GLU A 115 -6.13 -6.44 13.07
N ALA A 116 -5.95 -7.24 14.12
CA ALA A 116 -6.47 -6.89 15.44
C ALA A 116 -5.80 -5.64 16.01
N ALA A 117 -4.47 -5.55 15.89
CA ALA A 117 -3.73 -4.39 16.33
C ALA A 117 -4.10 -3.14 15.54
N TYR A 118 -4.28 -3.29 14.22
CA TYR A 118 -4.66 -2.18 13.37
C TYR A 118 -6.07 -1.67 13.70
N LYS A 119 -7.02 -2.56 13.94
CA LYS A 119 -8.37 -2.16 14.35
C LYS A 119 -8.35 -1.36 15.65
N ALA A 120 -7.54 -1.79 16.61
CA ALA A 120 -7.38 -1.04 17.87
C ALA A 120 -6.76 0.34 17.62
N HIS A 121 -5.82 0.44 16.68
CA HIS A 121 -5.16 1.69 16.33
C HIS A 121 -6.13 2.70 15.69
N THR A 122 -7.12 2.23 14.94
CA THR A 122 -8.09 3.09 14.23
C THR A 122 -9.42 3.24 14.98
N ALA A 123 -9.54 2.63 16.15
CA ALA A 123 -10.77 2.70 16.95
C ALA A 123 -10.99 4.09 17.55
#